data_5bc2dcaf71fac50e48d3115b654209c5
#
_entry.id   5bc2dcaf71fac50e48d3115b654209c5
#
_cell.length_a   1.000
_cell.length_b   1.000
_cell.length_c   1.000
_cell.angle_alpha   90.00
_cell.angle_beta   90.00
_cell.angle_gamma   90.00
#
_symmetry.space_group_name_H-M   'P 1'
#
loop_
_entity.id
_entity.type
_entity.pdbx_description
1 polymer ?
#
loop_
_entity_poly.entity_id
_entity_poly.type
_entity_poly.pdbx_seq_one_letter_code
_entity_poly.pdbx_strand_id
1 'polypeptide(L)'
;MPLTVSNNSAVASASYYLDKNQKALQMSIKRLASGKRIISPNDDPGTLSVVMKLNAAVNRLAGAKNNVQNGVSFVEIQDGMLETVGRIVGRMAELKGMATQDPMKSSQDVASYNNEFVDLQKQLFDISKSTFNGVSLFANYATDSAGDVDTSIKAQFKGSNTADNTIEIFTSSEGSTGTKVSLYKSALLSALTIDSANLNTAQEAVSGWGGTGSTVFGLFRDSETALGSGYQEISLGTDGLSMGVFEQAVANIAYLRAQTGGGMSRLNFAAESISSMETNMRAAIGRVEDVDIAAESANLAKYSILTQASAAMVAQANSTNDVALMLLR
;
A
#
# COMPACT_ATOMS: atom_id res chain seq x y z
N MET A 1 -23.51 -4.27 -75.14
CA MET A 1 -22.61 -5.15 -74.37
C MET A 1 -22.91 -6.57 -74.79
N PRO A 2 -21.94 -7.41 -75.14
CA PRO A 2 -22.20 -8.80 -75.44
C PRO A 2 -22.74 -9.50 -74.19
N LEU A 3 -23.89 -10.16 -74.28
CA LEU A 3 -24.48 -10.99 -73.25
C LEU A 3 -23.67 -12.31 -73.17
N THR A 4 -22.69 -12.37 -72.27
CA THR A 4 -21.96 -13.58 -72.00
C THR A 4 -22.70 -14.38 -70.92
N VAL A 5 -23.34 -15.46 -71.31
CA VAL A 5 -24.13 -16.35 -70.43
C VAL A 5 -23.26 -17.07 -69.40
N SER A 6 -21.96 -17.23 -69.63
CA SER A 6 -21.01 -17.97 -68.75
C SER A 6 -20.37 -17.08 -67.65
N ASN A 7 -20.44 -15.75 -67.73
CA ASN A 7 -19.83 -14.87 -66.74
C ASN A 7 -20.68 -13.60 -66.55
N ASN A 8 -21.66 -13.70 -65.64
CA ASN A 8 -22.53 -12.52 -65.32
C ASN A 8 -21.81 -11.64 -64.27
N SER A 9 -21.16 -10.55 -64.76
CA SER A 9 -20.47 -9.58 -63.92
C SER A 9 -21.41 -8.87 -62.92
N ALA A 10 -22.70 -8.80 -63.26
CA ALA A 10 -23.72 -8.19 -62.37
C ALA A 10 -24.01 -9.08 -61.16
N VAL A 11 -24.11 -10.43 -61.36
CA VAL A 11 -24.28 -11.38 -60.27
C VAL A 11 -23.02 -11.40 -59.39
N ALA A 12 -21.82 -11.42 -60.02
CA ALA A 12 -20.56 -11.40 -59.27
C ALA A 12 -20.39 -10.17 -58.39
N SER A 13 -20.70 -8.99 -58.91
CA SER A 13 -20.64 -7.76 -58.12
C SER A 13 -21.72 -7.70 -57.03
N ALA A 14 -22.96 -8.15 -57.33
CA ALA A 14 -24.01 -8.22 -56.32
C ALA A 14 -23.68 -9.18 -55.17
N SER A 15 -23.11 -10.37 -55.48
CA SER A 15 -22.64 -11.33 -54.47
C SER A 15 -21.50 -10.79 -53.65
N TYR A 16 -20.55 -10.07 -54.21
CA TYR A 16 -19.46 -9.41 -53.49
C TYR A 16 -19.99 -8.39 -52.47
N TYR A 17 -20.95 -7.54 -52.88
CA TYR A 17 -21.56 -6.57 -51.97
C TYR A 17 -22.42 -7.26 -50.91
N LEU A 18 -23.12 -8.33 -51.19
CA LEU A 18 -23.84 -9.14 -50.22
C LEU A 18 -22.90 -9.69 -49.13
N ASP A 19 -21.81 -10.34 -49.53
CA ASP A 19 -20.80 -10.87 -48.60
C ASP A 19 -20.18 -9.76 -47.74
N LYS A 20 -19.84 -8.61 -48.36
CA LYS A 20 -19.32 -7.44 -47.64
C LYS A 20 -20.31 -6.89 -46.62
N ASN A 21 -21.57 -6.77 -46.95
CA ASN A 21 -22.61 -6.27 -46.06
C ASN A 21 -22.92 -7.25 -44.95
N GLN A 22 -22.91 -8.57 -45.19
CA GLN A 22 -23.05 -9.60 -44.16
C GLN A 22 -21.91 -9.57 -43.14
N LYS A 23 -20.67 -9.40 -43.60
CA LYS A 23 -19.50 -9.27 -42.71
C LYS A 23 -19.62 -8.02 -41.84
N ALA A 24 -20.02 -6.89 -42.43
CA ALA A 24 -20.23 -5.65 -41.68
C ALA A 24 -21.37 -5.77 -40.64
N LEU A 25 -22.47 -6.43 -41.00
CA LEU A 25 -23.59 -6.72 -40.08
C LEU A 25 -23.13 -7.57 -38.91
N GLN A 26 -22.40 -8.66 -39.16
CA GLN A 26 -21.87 -9.50 -38.11
C GLN A 26 -20.91 -8.75 -37.18
N MET A 27 -20.09 -7.85 -37.70
CA MET A 27 -19.19 -6.99 -36.92
C MET A 27 -19.97 -6.09 -35.99
N SER A 28 -21.02 -5.39 -36.50
CA SER A 28 -21.90 -4.52 -35.71
C SER A 28 -22.63 -5.30 -34.59
N ILE A 29 -23.12 -6.52 -34.89
CA ILE A 29 -23.73 -7.39 -33.89
C ILE A 29 -22.70 -7.73 -32.76
N LYS A 30 -21.48 -8.11 -33.13
CA LYS A 30 -20.44 -8.43 -32.15
C LYS A 30 -20.08 -7.23 -31.27
N ARG A 31 -19.97 -6.01 -31.86
CA ARG A 31 -19.68 -4.78 -31.14
C ARG A 31 -20.80 -4.41 -30.16
N LEU A 32 -22.04 -4.49 -30.58
CA LEU A 32 -23.18 -4.25 -29.70
C LEU A 32 -23.31 -5.30 -28.61
N ALA A 33 -23.05 -6.58 -28.92
CA ALA A 33 -23.12 -7.66 -27.93
C ALA A 33 -22.00 -7.58 -26.89
N SER A 34 -20.80 -7.12 -27.27
CA SER A 34 -19.66 -6.98 -26.36
C SER A 34 -19.58 -5.63 -25.65
N GLY A 35 -20.29 -4.60 -26.15
CA GLY A 35 -20.15 -3.21 -25.71
C GLY A 35 -18.83 -2.56 -26.12
N LYS A 36 -17.98 -3.26 -26.88
CA LYS A 36 -16.62 -2.82 -27.25
C LYS A 36 -16.52 -2.48 -28.74
N ARG A 37 -15.83 -1.39 -29.03
CA ARG A 37 -15.52 -0.97 -30.40
C ARG A 37 -14.47 -1.86 -31.05
N ILE A 38 -13.49 -2.31 -30.26
CA ILE A 38 -12.35 -3.15 -30.68
C ILE A 38 -12.54 -4.52 -30.07
N ILE A 39 -12.83 -5.50 -30.91
CA ILE A 39 -13.08 -6.90 -30.47
C ILE A 39 -11.92 -7.81 -30.84
N SER A 40 -11.31 -7.55 -31.98
CA SER A 40 -10.22 -8.39 -32.50
C SER A 40 -8.96 -7.57 -32.77
N PRO A 41 -7.76 -8.21 -32.73
CA PRO A 41 -6.52 -7.53 -33.08
C PRO A 41 -6.49 -6.97 -34.50
N ASN A 42 -7.36 -7.48 -35.37
CA ASN A 42 -7.47 -7.04 -36.77
C ASN A 42 -8.22 -5.72 -36.93
N ASP A 43 -9.01 -5.32 -35.91
CA ASP A 43 -9.79 -4.08 -35.98
C ASP A 43 -8.89 -2.86 -35.78
N ASP A 44 -8.05 -2.88 -34.75
CA ASP A 44 -7.05 -1.86 -34.44
C ASP A 44 -5.98 -2.41 -33.49
N PRO A 45 -4.85 -2.92 -34.01
CA PRO A 45 -3.81 -3.53 -33.19
C PRO A 45 -3.08 -2.51 -32.30
N GLY A 46 -2.98 -1.25 -32.73
CA GLY A 46 -2.33 -0.18 -31.97
C GLY A 46 -3.12 0.17 -30.73
N THR A 47 -4.39 0.45 -30.90
CA THR A 47 -5.30 0.79 -29.82
C THR A 47 -5.52 -0.39 -28.86
N LEU A 48 -5.64 -1.62 -29.36
CA LEU A 48 -5.73 -2.82 -28.52
C LEU A 48 -4.52 -2.97 -27.60
N SER A 49 -3.30 -2.72 -28.11
CA SER A 49 -2.09 -2.74 -27.30
C SER A 49 -2.12 -1.70 -26.18
N VAL A 50 -2.62 -0.49 -26.47
CA VAL A 50 -2.78 0.57 -25.43
C VAL A 50 -3.78 0.14 -24.37
N VAL A 51 -4.96 -0.37 -24.77
CA VAL A 51 -5.99 -0.85 -23.83
C VAL A 51 -5.45 -1.97 -22.94
N MET A 52 -4.74 -2.94 -23.51
CA MET A 52 -4.12 -4.01 -22.72
C MET A 52 -3.12 -3.48 -21.69
N LYS A 53 -2.28 -2.51 -22.07
CA LYS A 53 -1.33 -1.86 -21.15
C LYS A 53 -2.04 -1.09 -20.03
N LEU A 54 -3.10 -0.35 -20.38
CA LEU A 54 -3.90 0.39 -19.39
C LEU A 54 -4.61 -0.57 -18.42
N ASN A 55 -5.24 -1.63 -18.91
CA ASN A 55 -5.87 -2.64 -18.06
C ASN A 55 -4.85 -3.32 -17.12
N ALA A 56 -3.67 -3.66 -17.61
CA ALA A 56 -2.60 -4.17 -16.78
C ALA A 56 -2.13 -3.16 -15.73
N ALA A 57 -2.09 -1.86 -16.08
CA ALA A 57 -1.76 -0.80 -15.12
C ALA A 57 -2.84 -0.64 -14.04
N VAL A 58 -4.13 -0.68 -14.41
CA VAL A 58 -5.27 -0.64 -13.47
C VAL A 58 -5.21 -1.82 -12.48
N ASN A 59 -4.93 -3.03 -12.97
CA ASN A 59 -4.80 -4.21 -12.10
C ASN A 59 -3.61 -4.06 -11.13
N ARG A 60 -2.49 -3.50 -11.57
CA ARG A 60 -1.35 -3.21 -10.68
C ARG A 60 -1.66 -2.11 -9.66
N LEU A 61 -2.44 -1.08 -10.05
CA LEU A 61 -2.89 -0.04 -9.11
C LEU A 61 -3.82 -0.62 -8.03
N ALA A 62 -4.69 -1.58 -8.36
CA ALA A 62 -5.49 -2.29 -7.37
C ALA A 62 -4.61 -3.03 -6.35
N GLY A 63 -3.53 -3.68 -6.81
CA GLY A 63 -2.51 -4.26 -5.93
C GLY A 63 -1.81 -3.23 -5.06
N ALA A 64 -1.40 -2.09 -5.63
CA ALA A 64 -0.78 -0.99 -4.89
C ALA A 64 -1.73 -0.42 -3.82
N LYS A 65 -3.03 -0.31 -4.11
CA LYS A 65 -4.05 0.11 -3.15
C LYS A 65 -4.13 -0.83 -1.95
N ASN A 66 -4.11 -2.14 -2.18
CA ASN A 66 -4.07 -3.13 -1.09
C ASN A 66 -2.79 -3.00 -0.25
N ASN A 67 -1.64 -2.73 -0.89
CA ASN A 67 -0.39 -2.50 -0.15
C ASN A 67 -0.47 -1.27 0.75
N VAL A 68 -1.09 -0.18 0.26
CA VAL A 68 -1.31 1.02 1.06
C VAL A 68 -2.24 0.75 2.24
N GLN A 69 -3.33 -0.01 2.05
CA GLN A 69 -4.23 -0.42 3.13
C GLN A 69 -3.52 -1.25 4.20
N ASN A 70 -2.67 -2.20 3.79
CA ASN A 70 -1.83 -2.97 4.71
C ASN A 70 -0.86 -2.06 5.47
N GLY A 71 -0.31 -1.04 4.80
CA GLY A 71 0.53 -0.03 5.42
C GLY A 71 -0.21 0.82 6.44
N VAL A 72 -1.45 1.22 6.17
CA VAL A 72 -2.30 1.92 7.14
C VAL A 72 -2.53 1.04 8.37
N SER A 73 -2.89 -0.23 8.18
CA SER A 73 -3.10 -1.16 9.30
C SER A 73 -1.82 -1.37 10.12
N PHE A 74 -0.65 -1.44 9.48
CA PHE A 74 0.63 -1.51 10.18
C PHE A 74 0.84 -0.29 11.08
N VAL A 75 0.60 0.91 10.56
CA VAL A 75 0.78 2.17 11.30
C VAL A 75 -0.24 2.31 12.43
N GLU A 76 -1.49 1.89 12.23
CA GLU A 76 -2.53 1.88 13.27
C GLU A 76 -2.18 0.96 14.44
N ILE A 77 -1.67 -0.24 14.16
CA ILE A 77 -1.21 -1.15 15.21
C ILE A 77 0.00 -0.57 15.95
N GLN A 78 0.93 0.05 15.22
CA GLN A 78 2.08 0.72 15.81
C GLN A 78 1.67 1.85 16.76
N ASP A 79 0.70 2.70 16.37
CA ASP A 79 0.18 3.77 17.23
C ASP A 79 -0.54 3.22 18.46
N GLY A 80 -1.35 2.17 18.32
CA GLY A 80 -2.01 1.51 19.44
C GLY A 80 -1.03 0.90 20.45
N MET A 81 0.10 0.35 19.97
CA MET A 81 1.17 -0.11 20.86
C MET A 81 1.87 1.06 21.56
N LEU A 82 2.16 2.15 20.85
CA LEU A 82 2.75 3.37 21.44
C LEU A 82 1.84 4.00 22.51
N GLU A 83 0.53 3.98 22.31
CA GLU A 83 -0.43 4.41 23.32
C GLU A 83 -0.35 3.56 24.59
N THR A 84 -0.26 2.24 24.42
CA THR A 84 -0.10 1.31 25.54
C THR A 84 1.21 1.56 26.28
N VAL A 85 2.31 1.79 25.56
CA VAL A 85 3.61 2.17 26.13
C VAL A 85 3.47 3.48 26.95
N GLY A 86 2.77 4.49 26.41
CA GLY A 86 2.54 5.73 27.13
C GLY A 86 1.80 5.53 28.46
N ARG A 87 0.80 4.65 28.48
CA ARG A 87 0.08 4.29 29.72
C ARG A 87 0.97 3.56 30.73
N ILE A 88 1.81 2.66 30.26
CA ILE A 88 2.78 1.92 31.11
C ILE A 88 3.76 2.89 31.73
N VAL A 89 4.37 3.80 30.96
CA VAL A 89 5.31 4.81 31.47
C VAL A 89 4.62 5.76 32.46
N GLY A 90 3.37 6.15 32.20
CA GLY A 90 2.58 6.90 33.16
C GLY A 90 2.40 6.16 34.49
N ARG A 91 2.10 4.86 34.46
CA ARG A 91 2.00 4.02 35.66
C ARG A 91 3.33 3.89 36.40
N MET A 92 4.44 3.75 35.65
CA MET A 92 5.79 3.73 36.25
C MET A 92 6.13 5.05 36.96
N ALA A 93 5.69 6.19 36.41
CA ALA A 93 5.83 7.49 37.07
C ALA A 93 5.02 7.58 38.37
N GLU A 94 3.78 7.09 38.37
CA GLU A 94 2.96 7.00 39.60
C GLU A 94 3.63 6.16 40.67
N LEU A 95 4.16 4.97 40.32
CA LEU A 95 4.88 4.10 41.27
C LEU A 95 6.10 4.80 41.84
N LYS A 96 6.86 5.54 41.02
CA LYS A 96 8.00 6.35 41.50
C LYS A 96 7.55 7.44 42.47
N GLY A 97 6.46 8.16 42.14
CA GLY A 97 5.88 9.15 43.04
C GLY A 97 5.47 8.53 44.38
N MET A 98 4.76 7.41 44.37
CA MET A 98 4.34 6.70 45.60
C MET A 98 5.53 6.19 46.42
N ALA A 99 6.61 5.71 45.75
CA ALA A 99 7.79 5.20 46.44
C ALA A 99 8.64 6.29 47.10
N THR A 100 8.68 7.52 46.56
CA THR A 100 9.61 8.56 47.00
C THR A 100 8.96 9.65 47.86
N GLN A 101 7.64 9.90 47.75
CA GLN A 101 6.97 11.04 48.36
C GLN A 101 6.24 10.73 49.66
N ASP A 102 6.15 9.44 50.05
CA ASP A 102 5.41 9.07 51.24
C ASP A 102 6.36 8.67 52.39
N PRO A 103 6.56 9.52 53.40
CA PRO A 103 7.43 9.23 54.55
C PRO A 103 6.90 8.15 55.48
N MET A 104 5.65 7.71 55.31
CA MET A 104 5.00 6.69 56.16
C MET A 104 5.18 5.25 55.65
N LYS A 105 5.87 5.04 54.52
CA LYS A 105 6.02 3.71 53.89
C LYS A 105 7.25 2.97 54.42
N SER A 106 7.06 1.67 54.67
CA SER A 106 8.12 0.77 55.02
C SER A 106 8.96 0.37 53.77
N SER A 107 10.17 -0.11 54.02
CA SER A 107 11.02 -0.70 52.95
C SER A 107 10.32 -1.86 52.21
N GLN A 108 9.41 -2.56 52.90
CA GLN A 108 8.61 -3.65 52.33
C GLN A 108 7.58 -3.14 51.31
N ASP A 109 6.96 -2.00 51.59
CA ASP A 109 5.99 -1.37 50.67
C ASP A 109 6.69 -0.88 49.40
N VAL A 110 7.87 -0.25 49.55
CA VAL A 110 8.71 0.17 48.41
C VAL A 110 9.17 -1.02 47.59
N ALA A 111 9.52 -2.15 48.20
CA ALA A 111 9.87 -3.37 47.50
C ALA A 111 8.69 -3.94 46.69
N SER A 112 7.45 -3.82 47.19
CA SER A 112 6.26 -4.25 46.49
C SER A 112 6.00 -3.38 45.25
N TYR A 113 6.13 -2.05 45.34
CA TYR A 113 6.08 -1.17 44.19
C TYR A 113 7.19 -1.42 43.18
N ASN A 114 8.39 -1.77 43.67
CA ASN A 114 9.51 -2.10 42.79
C ASN A 114 9.26 -3.37 41.98
N ASN A 115 8.59 -4.38 42.54
CA ASN A 115 8.21 -5.56 41.79
C ASN A 115 7.28 -5.24 40.62
N GLU A 116 6.22 -4.42 40.85
CA GLU A 116 5.35 -3.94 39.77
C GLU A 116 6.14 -3.14 38.73
N PHE A 117 7.05 -2.27 39.18
CA PHE A 117 7.89 -1.48 38.30
C PHE A 117 8.77 -2.33 37.38
N VAL A 118 9.40 -3.35 37.91
CA VAL A 118 10.22 -4.31 37.14
C VAL A 118 9.39 -5.10 36.12
N ASP A 119 8.19 -5.51 36.49
CA ASP A 119 7.30 -6.22 35.55
C ASP A 119 6.82 -5.30 34.42
N LEU A 120 6.56 -4.03 34.71
CA LEU A 120 6.27 -3.04 33.68
C LEU A 120 7.46 -2.78 32.75
N GLN A 121 8.70 -2.78 33.27
CA GLN A 121 9.91 -2.70 32.45
C GLN A 121 10.04 -3.86 31.45
N LYS A 122 9.77 -5.10 31.92
CA LYS A 122 9.77 -6.29 31.06
C LYS A 122 8.69 -6.17 29.98
N GLN A 123 7.49 -5.72 30.36
CA GLN A 123 6.39 -5.51 29.41
C GLN A 123 6.76 -4.50 28.32
N LEU A 124 7.45 -3.41 28.65
CA LEU A 124 7.94 -2.44 27.64
C LEU A 124 8.91 -3.09 26.66
N PHE A 125 9.79 -3.94 27.15
CA PHE A 125 10.73 -4.66 26.30
C PHE A 125 10.03 -5.68 25.38
N ASP A 126 9.05 -6.42 25.91
CA ASP A 126 8.27 -7.38 25.12
C ASP A 126 7.45 -6.67 24.03
N ILE A 127 6.89 -5.50 24.32
CA ILE A 127 6.22 -4.67 23.32
C ILE A 127 7.18 -4.27 22.21
N SER A 128 8.43 -3.96 22.53
CA SER A 128 9.43 -3.58 21.51
C SER A 128 9.75 -4.68 20.51
N LYS A 129 9.54 -5.94 20.89
CA LYS A 129 9.71 -7.13 20.03
C LYS A 129 8.47 -7.48 19.20
N SER A 130 7.40 -6.72 19.33
CA SER A 130 6.13 -7.00 18.62
C SER A 130 6.29 -6.92 17.12
N THR A 131 5.67 -7.88 16.42
CA THR A 131 5.71 -7.98 14.96
C THR A 131 4.30 -7.96 14.37
N PHE A 132 4.18 -7.41 13.18
CA PHE A 132 2.97 -7.51 12.36
C PHE A 132 3.29 -8.26 11.08
N ASN A 133 2.65 -9.39 10.86
CA ASN A 133 2.89 -10.27 9.71
C ASN A 133 4.39 -10.61 9.48
N GLY A 134 5.12 -10.86 10.58
CA GLY A 134 6.56 -11.16 10.54
C GLY A 134 7.50 -9.96 10.37
N VAL A 135 6.95 -8.74 10.24
CA VAL A 135 7.73 -7.51 10.17
C VAL A 135 7.71 -6.83 11.54
N SER A 136 8.87 -6.45 12.07
CA SER A 136 8.97 -5.73 13.34
C SER A 136 8.27 -4.36 13.25
N LEU A 137 7.42 -4.07 14.23
CA LEU A 137 6.74 -2.79 14.36
C LEU A 137 7.69 -1.66 14.80
N PHE A 138 8.71 -2.02 15.57
CA PHE A 138 9.68 -1.10 16.12
C PHE A 138 11.06 -1.32 15.52
N ALA A 139 11.88 -0.28 15.51
CA ALA A 139 13.26 -0.37 15.13
C ALA A 139 14.03 -1.14 16.20
N ASN A 140 14.81 -2.14 15.78
CA ASN A 140 15.70 -2.86 16.67
C ASN A 140 17.01 -2.08 16.82
N TYR A 141 17.62 -2.13 18.00
CA TYR A 141 19.02 -1.76 18.11
C TYR A 141 19.85 -2.74 17.28
N ALA A 142 20.81 -2.22 16.52
CA ALA A 142 21.85 -3.05 15.97
C ALA A 142 22.72 -3.56 17.14
N THR A 143 22.94 -4.86 17.20
CA THR A 143 23.90 -5.47 18.12
C THR A 143 25.20 -5.72 17.38
N ASP A 144 26.32 -5.51 18.07
CA ASP A 144 27.64 -5.88 17.57
C ASP A 144 27.81 -7.41 17.57
N SER A 145 28.97 -7.89 17.10
CA SER A 145 29.29 -9.32 17.06
C SER A 145 29.40 -10.00 18.44
N ALA A 146 29.41 -9.21 19.51
CA ALA A 146 29.41 -9.69 20.90
C ALA A 146 28.01 -9.74 21.52
N GLY A 147 26.99 -9.25 20.81
CA GLY A 147 25.60 -9.15 21.28
C GLY A 147 25.32 -7.87 22.07
N ASP A 148 26.30 -6.99 22.22
CA ASP A 148 26.12 -5.68 22.82
C ASP A 148 25.52 -4.69 21.83
N VAL A 149 24.82 -3.66 22.34
CA VAL A 149 24.27 -2.60 21.49
C VAL A 149 25.41 -1.91 20.77
N ASP A 150 25.38 -1.94 19.42
CA ASP A 150 26.38 -1.27 18.61
C ASP A 150 26.24 0.25 18.76
N THR A 151 27.09 0.83 19.58
CA THR A 151 27.14 2.28 19.84
C THR A 151 27.61 3.10 18.64
N SER A 152 28.19 2.44 17.63
CA SER A 152 28.59 3.09 16.38
C SER A 152 27.39 3.31 15.45
N ILE A 153 26.36 2.49 15.58
CA ILE A 153 25.09 2.63 14.84
C ILE A 153 24.08 3.30 15.78
N LYS A 154 24.09 4.62 15.79
CA LYS A 154 23.16 5.41 16.57
C LYS A 154 21.76 5.25 16.00
N ALA A 155 20.92 4.44 16.65
CA ALA A 155 19.48 4.43 16.39
C ALA A 155 18.92 5.74 16.96
N GLN A 156 18.92 6.77 16.12
CA GLN A 156 18.40 8.07 16.52
C GLN A 156 16.88 8.01 16.62
N PHE A 157 16.39 8.40 17.76
CA PHE A 157 14.97 8.65 18.00
C PHE A 157 14.43 9.76 17.07
N LYS A 158 15.24 10.79 16.79
CA LYS A 158 14.99 11.83 15.78
C LYS A 158 16.01 11.72 14.67
N GLY A 159 15.57 11.42 13.47
CA GLY A 159 16.41 11.51 12.28
C GLY A 159 16.47 10.23 11.45
N SER A 160 16.90 10.41 10.22
CA SER A 160 17.11 9.32 9.28
C SER A 160 18.38 8.59 9.64
N ASN A 161 18.27 7.32 9.95
CA ASN A 161 19.43 6.48 10.05
C ASN A 161 19.46 5.43 8.94
N THR A 162 20.64 5.06 8.50
CA THR A 162 20.89 4.07 7.45
C THR A 162 20.60 2.63 7.89
N ALA A 163 20.35 2.40 9.17
CA ALA A 163 19.88 1.12 9.66
C ALA A 163 18.43 0.86 9.24
N ASP A 164 18.03 -0.38 9.12
CA ASP A 164 16.75 -0.90 8.61
C ASP A 164 15.50 -0.43 9.40
N ASN A 165 15.38 0.89 9.56
CA ASN A 165 14.33 1.57 10.33
C ASN A 165 13.17 2.06 9.46
N THR A 166 13.14 1.67 8.19
CA THR A 166 12.09 2.07 7.27
C THR A 166 11.43 0.88 6.61
N ILE A 167 10.13 1.00 6.39
CA ILE A 167 9.35 0.08 5.56
C ILE A 167 8.92 0.84 4.31
N GLU A 168 9.21 0.28 3.15
CA GLU A 168 8.83 0.88 1.87
C GLU A 168 7.53 0.27 1.37
N ILE A 169 6.53 1.11 1.13
CA ILE A 169 5.25 0.73 0.55
C ILE A 169 5.17 1.26 -0.87
N PHE A 170 5.08 0.37 -1.84
CA PHE A 170 4.98 0.75 -3.25
C PHE A 170 3.56 1.23 -3.56
N THR A 171 3.47 2.46 -4.07
CA THR A 171 2.22 3.19 -4.33
C THR A 171 1.95 3.42 -5.81
N SER A 172 2.74 2.81 -6.70
CA SER A 172 2.60 2.98 -8.16
C SER A 172 2.33 1.68 -8.88
N SER A 173 1.87 1.80 -10.13
CA SER A 173 1.71 0.67 -11.04
C SER A 173 3.04 0.09 -11.56
N GLU A 174 4.18 0.72 -11.25
CA GLU A 174 5.51 0.35 -11.73
C GLU A 174 6.27 -0.58 -10.76
N GLY A 175 5.65 -0.89 -9.62
CA GLY A 175 6.26 -1.76 -8.61
C GLY A 175 7.50 -1.14 -7.96
N SER A 176 8.59 -1.90 -7.86
CA SER A 176 9.82 -1.49 -7.16
C SER A 176 10.55 -0.29 -7.79
N THR A 177 10.31 0.00 -9.06
CA THR A 177 10.91 1.14 -9.78
C THR A 177 10.06 2.41 -9.70
N GLY A 178 8.84 2.31 -9.22
CA GLY A 178 7.89 3.42 -9.12
C GLY A 178 7.96 4.19 -7.81
N THR A 179 6.95 5.03 -7.61
CA THR A 179 6.81 5.81 -6.37
C THR A 179 6.55 4.91 -5.18
N LYS A 180 7.18 5.23 -4.06
CA LYS A 180 7.06 4.53 -2.79
C LYS A 180 6.89 5.51 -1.64
N VAL A 181 6.19 5.09 -0.60
CA VAL A 181 6.10 5.79 0.67
C VAL A 181 6.94 5.03 1.68
N SER A 182 7.98 5.68 2.19
CA SER A 182 8.79 5.13 3.28
C SER A 182 8.14 5.49 4.61
N LEU A 183 7.85 4.48 5.42
CA LEU A 183 7.37 4.61 6.79
C LEU A 183 8.51 4.33 7.76
N TYR A 184 8.58 5.07 8.84
CA TYR A 184 9.56 4.83 9.88
C TYR A 184 9.04 3.77 10.86
N LYS A 185 9.89 2.79 11.17
CA LYS A 185 9.71 1.97 12.36
C LYS A 185 10.08 2.85 13.56
N SER A 186 9.18 3.01 14.50
CA SER A 186 9.44 3.83 15.68
C SER A 186 10.58 3.25 16.51
N ALA A 187 11.58 4.06 16.84
CA ALA A 187 12.72 3.66 17.68
C ALA A 187 12.32 3.68 19.17
N LEU A 188 11.47 2.74 19.59
CA LEU A 188 10.86 2.71 20.92
C LEU A 188 11.89 2.63 22.04
N LEU A 189 12.85 1.72 21.94
CA LEU A 189 13.86 1.55 22.99
C LEU A 189 14.74 2.80 23.13
N SER A 190 15.07 3.45 22.02
CA SER A 190 15.78 4.72 22.04
C SER A 190 14.98 5.83 22.71
N ALA A 191 13.67 5.89 22.46
CA ALA A 191 12.78 6.87 23.09
C ALA A 191 12.62 6.67 24.62
N LEU A 192 12.80 5.42 25.07
CA LEU A 192 12.75 5.04 26.49
C LEU A 192 14.13 5.12 27.20
N THR A 193 15.18 5.48 26.46
CA THR A 193 16.54 5.69 27.01
C THR A 193 16.75 7.18 27.23
N ILE A 194 16.94 7.60 28.47
CA ILE A 194 16.93 9.01 28.86
C ILE A 194 18.14 9.34 29.72
N ASP A 195 18.79 10.44 29.40
CA ASP A 195 19.84 11.03 30.22
C ASP A 195 19.25 12.06 31.18
N SER A 196 19.31 11.75 32.49
CA SER A 196 18.78 12.66 33.50
C SER A 196 19.59 13.96 33.67
N ALA A 197 20.83 14.01 33.18
CA ALA A 197 21.64 15.21 33.19
C ALA A 197 21.24 16.19 32.07
N ASN A 198 20.63 15.68 30.98
CA ASN A 198 20.26 16.44 29.80
C ASN A 198 18.78 16.24 29.44
N LEU A 199 17.89 16.49 30.37
CA LEU A 199 16.44 16.47 30.12
C LEU A 199 16.07 17.55 29.07
N ASN A 200 15.06 17.25 28.26
CA ASN A 200 14.59 18.07 27.13
C ASN A 200 15.47 18.09 25.88
N THR A 201 16.56 17.36 25.82
CA THR A 201 17.29 17.12 24.57
C THR A 201 16.79 15.85 23.89
N ALA A 202 16.63 15.93 22.57
CA ALA A 202 16.35 14.74 21.78
C ALA A 202 17.58 13.83 21.84
N GLN A 203 17.37 12.59 22.28
CA GLN A 203 18.49 11.70 22.55
C GLN A 203 18.90 10.89 21.34
N GLU A 204 20.19 10.92 21.08
CA GLU A 204 20.89 9.90 20.34
C GLU A 204 21.12 8.70 21.24
N ALA A 205 21.28 7.50 20.70
CA ALA A 205 21.65 6.32 21.48
C ALA A 205 22.91 6.62 22.33
N VAL A 206 22.80 6.46 23.63
CA VAL A 206 23.87 6.83 24.56
C VAL A 206 24.57 5.56 25.03
N SER A 207 25.89 5.57 24.97
CA SER A 207 26.71 4.51 25.56
C SER A 207 26.75 4.66 27.08
N GLY A 208 26.31 3.65 27.78
CA GLY A 208 26.36 3.59 29.26
C GLY A 208 24.99 3.71 29.89
N TRP A 209 24.46 2.58 30.27
CA TRP A 209 23.13 2.43 30.85
C TRP A 209 23.22 2.27 32.35
N GLY A 210 22.52 3.11 33.11
CA GLY A 210 22.09 2.84 34.48
C GLY A 210 23.06 2.27 35.49
N GLY A 211 24.39 2.45 35.34
CA GLY A 211 25.37 2.09 36.35
C GLY A 211 25.30 3.01 37.58
N THR A 212 25.84 2.58 38.72
CA THR A 212 25.97 3.44 39.89
C THR A 212 26.74 4.72 39.48
N GLY A 213 26.05 5.85 39.49
CA GLY A 213 26.60 7.13 38.98
C GLY A 213 26.36 7.42 37.51
N SER A 214 25.65 6.56 36.76
CA SER A 214 25.22 6.85 35.41
C SER A 214 24.04 7.83 35.43
N THR A 215 24.03 8.78 34.46
CA THR A 215 22.93 9.71 34.23
C THR A 215 21.94 9.18 33.21
N VAL A 216 22.23 8.05 32.57
CA VAL A 216 21.44 7.44 31.49
C VAL A 216 20.64 6.27 32.02
N PHE A 217 19.33 6.34 31.81
CA PHE A 217 18.36 5.34 32.26
C PHE A 217 17.59 4.75 31.09
N GLY A 218 17.58 3.42 30.95
CA GLY A 218 16.64 2.70 30.10
C GLY A 218 15.43 2.27 30.92
N LEU A 219 14.25 2.74 30.57
CA LEU A 219 12.99 2.39 31.24
C LEU A 219 12.44 1.02 30.85
N PHE A 220 13.27 0.10 30.38
CA PHE A 220 12.92 -1.24 29.94
C PHE A 220 13.96 -2.27 30.44
N ARG A 221 13.56 -3.53 30.46
CA ARG A 221 14.41 -4.64 30.92
C ARG A 221 14.11 -5.90 30.13
N ASP A 222 15.13 -6.64 29.70
CA ASP A 222 14.95 -7.95 29.10
C ASP A 222 14.40 -8.96 30.13
N SER A 223 13.43 -9.77 29.70
CA SER A 223 12.80 -10.79 30.54
C SER A 223 13.66 -12.03 30.72
N GLU A 224 14.57 -12.33 29.77
CA GLU A 224 15.25 -13.61 29.65
C GLU A 224 16.76 -13.55 29.86
N THR A 225 17.41 -12.44 29.56
CA THR A 225 18.87 -12.29 29.67
C THR A 225 19.22 -10.99 30.37
N ALA A 226 20.18 -11.00 31.27
CA ALA A 226 20.83 -9.77 31.70
C ALA A 226 21.41 -9.12 30.42
N LEU A 227 20.90 -7.95 30.05
CA LEU A 227 21.45 -7.15 28.96
C LEU A 227 22.92 -6.94 29.24
N GLY A 228 23.83 -7.61 28.55
CA GLY A 228 25.30 -7.59 28.64
C GLY A 228 26.01 -7.12 29.90
N SER A 229 27.28 -7.43 30.09
CA SER A 229 28.06 -6.97 31.24
C SER A 229 28.27 -5.45 31.20
N GLY A 230 27.41 -4.70 31.86
CA GLY A 230 27.46 -3.23 31.88
C GLY A 230 26.11 -2.58 32.17
N TYR A 231 25.03 -3.34 32.09
CA TYR A 231 23.69 -2.84 32.40
C TYR A 231 23.39 -3.07 33.88
N GLN A 232 23.16 -1.98 34.62
CA GLN A 232 22.57 -2.10 35.95
C GLN A 232 21.03 -2.05 35.84
N GLU A 233 20.42 -2.95 36.60
CA GLU A 233 18.98 -3.00 36.76
C GLU A 233 18.48 -1.70 37.41
N ILE A 234 17.65 -0.97 36.72
CA ILE A 234 17.02 0.23 37.27
C ILE A 234 15.86 -0.18 38.17
N SER A 235 15.91 0.25 39.41
CA SER A 235 14.85 0.09 40.41
C SER A 235 14.30 1.44 40.81
N LEU A 236 13.17 1.47 41.50
CA LEU A 236 12.59 2.71 42.04
C LEU A 236 13.52 3.45 42.99
N GLY A 237 14.43 2.75 43.64
CA GLY A 237 15.46 3.31 44.53
C GLY A 237 16.75 3.74 43.85
N THR A 238 16.88 3.60 42.53
CA THR A 238 18.09 3.99 41.81
C THR A 238 18.36 5.50 41.91
N ASP A 239 19.60 5.84 42.34
CA ASP A 239 20.03 7.24 42.46
C ASP A 239 19.97 7.95 41.09
N GLY A 240 19.43 9.16 41.09
CA GLY A 240 19.29 9.98 39.86
C GLY A 240 18.06 9.67 39.02
N LEU A 241 17.29 8.62 39.29
CA LEU A 241 16.01 8.39 38.62
C LEU A 241 14.97 9.40 39.11
N SER A 242 14.85 10.52 38.44
CA SER A 242 13.94 11.62 38.76
C SER A 242 12.59 11.48 38.03
N MET A 243 11.57 12.21 38.50
CA MET A 243 10.28 12.29 37.80
C MET A 243 10.42 12.85 36.38
N GLY A 244 11.37 13.78 36.16
CA GLY A 244 11.65 14.36 34.85
C GLY A 244 12.07 13.32 33.79
N VAL A 245 12.63 12.17 34.18
CA VAL A 245 12.95 11.07 33.26
C VAL A 245 11.65 10.49 32.67
N PHE A 246 10.62 10.30 33.47
CA PHE A 246 9.32 9.80 32.99
C PHE A 246 8.58 10.84 32.14
N GLU A 247 8.62 12.12 32.53
CA GLU A 247 8.04 13.19 31.71
C GLU A 247 8.70 13.27 30.32
N GLN A 248 10.03 13.16 30.28
CA GLN A 248 10.76 13.08 29.01
C GLN A 248 10.41 11.84 28.20
N ALA A 249 10.25 10.67 28.84
CA ALA A 249 9.81 9.45 28.16
C ALA A 249 8.43 9.64 27.51
N VAL A 250 7.47 10.20 28.24
CA VAL A 250 6.14 10.49 27.70
C VAL A 250 6.22 11.47 26.53
N ALA A 251 7.04 12.53 26.63
CA ALA A 251 7.23 13.47 25.53
C ALA A 251 7.86 12.80 24.29
N ASN A 252 8.80 11.88 24.50
CA ASN A 252 9.40 11.09 23.42
C ASN A 252 8.38 10.17 22.75
N ILE A 253 7.52 9.50 23.53
CA ILE A 253 6.43 8.65 23.00
C ILE A 253 5.44 9.50 22.21
N ALA A 254 5.07 10.69 22.70
CA ALA A 254 4.19 11.59 21.98
C ALA A 254 4.79 12.03 20.64
N TYR A 255 6.10 12.26 20.58
CA TYR A 255 6.80 12.53 19.33
C TYR A 255 6.75 11.35 18.36
N LEU A 256 6.98 10.11 18.81
CA LEU A 256 6.85 8.91 17.97
C LEU A 256 5.44 8.77 17.43
N ARG A 257 4.41 9.00 18.25
CA ARG A 257 3.01 8.99 17.81
C ARG A 257 2.73 10.08 16.75
N ALA A 258 3.29 11.27 16.93
CA ALA A 258 3.17 12.32 15.91
C ALA A 258 3.84 11.93 14.58
N GLN A 259 5.00 11.26 14.64
CA GLN A 259 5.69 10.72 13.45
C GLN A 259 4.84 9.63 12.76
N THR A 260 4.25 8.73 13.53
CA THR A 260 3.33 7.69 13.05
C THR A 260 2.10 8.30 12.37
N GLY A 261 1.48 9.31 12.99
CA GLY A 261 0.36 10.07 12.42
C GLY A 261 0.72 10.76 11.09
N GLY A 262 1.93 11.31 10.99
CA GLY A 262 2.44 11.87 9.74
C GLY A 262 2.58 10.80 8.64
N GLY A 263 3.06 9.61 8.99
CA GLY A 263 3.10 8.44 8.11
C GLY A 263 1.72 8.03 7.62
N MET A 264 0.74 7.96 8.51
CA MET A 264 -0.66 7.64 8.19
C MET A 264 -1.27 8.66 7.22
N SER A 265 -1.06 9.96 7.46
CA SER A 265 -1.53 11.01 6.55
C SER A 265 -0.95 10.85 5.14
N ARG A 266 0.35 10.56 5.02
CA ARG A 266 1.00 10.29 3.72
C ARG A 266 0.41 9.09 3.00
N LEU A 267 0.09 8.02 3.71
CA LEU A 267 -0.57 6.83 3.14
C LEU A 267 -1.99 7.13 2.68
N ASN A 268 -2.75 7.91 3.42
CA ASN A 268 -4.10 8.32 3.04
C ASN A 268 -4.09 9.15 1.75
N PHE A 269 -3.19 10.13 1.62
CA PHE A 269 -3.01 10.87 0.37
C PHE A 269 -2.55 9.97 -0.80
N ALA A 270 -1.70 8.98 -0.53
CA ALA A 270 -1.31 8.01 -1.53
C ALA A 270 -2.50 7.15 -1.98
N ALA A 271 -3.35 6.70 -1.06
CA ALA A 271 -4.57 5.95 -1.37
C ALA A 271 -5.55 6.76 -2.22
N GLU A 272 -5.75 8.03 -1.91
CA GLU A 272 -6.59 8.95 -2.70
C GLU A 272 -6.02 9.17 -4.10
N SER A 273 -4.71 9.38 -4.21
CA SER A 273 -4.02 9.53 -5.50
C SER A 273 -4.17 8.28 -6.37
N ILE A 274 -3.97 7.07 -5.79
CA ILE A 274 -4.16 5.80 -6.50
C ILE A 274 -5.61 5.66 -6.98
N SER A 275 -6.59 6.00 -6.15
CA SER A 275 -8.01 5.92 -6.50
C SER A 275 -8.38 6.87 -7.64
N SER A 276 -7.82 8.09 -7.62
CA SER A 276 -7.97 9.06 -8.71
C SER A 276 -7.33 8.56 -10.01
N MET A 277 -6.10 8.04 -9.94
CA MET A 277 -5.43 7.45 -11.10
C MET A 277 -6.20 6.27 -11.69
N GLU A 278 -6.71 5.36 -10.84
CA GLU A 278 -7.53 4.23 -11.27
C GLU A 278 -8.78 4.69 -12.02
N THR A 279 -9.49 5.67 -11.47
CA THR A 279 -10.69 6.24 -12.06
C THR A 279 -10.39 6.88 -13.42
N ASN A 280 -9.32 7.67 -13.51
CA ASN A 280 -8.90 8.32 -14.76
C ASN A 280 -8.47 7.30 -15.82
N MET A 281 -7.75 6.24 -15.42
CA MET A 281 -7.35 5.18 -16.35
C MET A 281 -8.56 4.37 -16.85
N ARG A 282 -9.52 4.03 -15.97
CA ARG A 282 -10.79 3.39 -16.39
C ARG A 282 -11.58 4.27 -17.36
N ALA A 283 -11.67 5.57 -17.09
CA ALA A 283 -12.31 6.50 -18.00
C ALA A 283 -11.58 6.62 -19.36
N ALA A 284 -10.25 6.54 -19.35
CA ALA A 284 -9.46 6.52 -20.58
C ALA A 284 -9.68 5.23 -21.37
N ILE A 285 -9.74 4.07 -20.70
CA ILE A 285 -10.06 2.77 -21.31
C ILE A 285 -11.43 2.85 -21.96
N GLY A 286 -12.47 3.32 -21.25
CA GLY A 286 -13.83 3.43 -21.79
C GLY A 286 -13.90 4.31 -23.05
N ARG A 287 -13.22 5.47 -23.04
CA ARG A 287 -13.19 6.33 -24.24
C ARG A 287 -12.56 5.69 -25.48
N VAL A 288 -11.64 4.77 -25.25
CA VAL A 288 -10.89 4.11 -26.32
C VAL A 288 -11.52 2.79 -26.75
N GLU A 289 -12.02 2.00 -25.80
CA GLU A 289 -12.52 0.64 -26.01
C GLU A 289 -14.04 0.57 -26.21
N ASP A 290 -14.83 1.41 -25.52
CA ASP A 290 -16.27 1.31 -25.51
C ASP A 290 -16.88 1.76 -26.85
N VAL A 291 -17.99 1.12 -27.24
CA VAL A 291 -18.74 1.46 -28.44
C VAL A 291 -19.82 2.50 -28.15
N ASP A 292 -19.98 3.45 -29.04
CA ASP A 292 -21.18 4.30 -29.05
C ASP A 292 -22.37 3.47 -29.55
N ILE A 293 -23.23 3.10 -28.61
CA ILE A 293 -24.40 2.23 -28.88
C ILE A 293 -25.36 2.88 -29.90
N ALA A 294 -25.53 4.22 -29.88
CA ALA A 294 -26.42 4.90 -30.79
C ALA A 294 -25.89 4.87 -32.23
N ALA A 295 -24.60 5.17 -32.40
CA ALA A 295 -23.95 5.13 -33.71
C ALA A 295 -23.89 3.69 -34.26
N GLU A 296 -23.57 2.71 -33.42
CA GLU A 296 -23.45 1.31 -33.87
C GLU A 296 -24.81 0.66 -34.11
N SER A 297 -25.89 1.06 -33.41
CA SER A 297 -27.27 0.64 -33.73
C SER A 297 -27.74 1.18 -35.06
N ALA A 298 -27.39 2.41 -35.40
CA ALA A 298 -27.65 2.97 -36.71
C ALA A 298 -26.89 2.21 -37.82
N ASN A 299 -25.63 1.84 -37.58
CA ASN A 299 -24.85 1.00 -38.45
C ASN A 299 -25.46 -0.38 -38.64
N LEU A 300 -25.92 -1.02 -37.55
CA LEU A 300 -26.60 -2.31 -37.58
C LEU A 300 -27.86 -2.25 -38.50
N ALA A 301 -28.73 -1.23 -38.29
CA ALA A 301 -29.92 -1.03 -39.11
C ALA A 301 -29.55 -0.83 -40.58
N LYS A 302 -28.55 0.01 -40.87
CA LYS A 302 -28.03 0.24 -42.21
C LYS A 302 -27.55 -1.04 -42.89
N TYR A 303 -26.72 -1.82 -42.21
CA TYR A 303 -26.19 -3.06 -42.80
C TYR A 303 -27.23 -4.16 -42.92
N SER A 304 -28.24 -4.18 -42.06
CA SER A 304 -29.40 -5.08 -42.16
C SER A 304 -30.20 -4.76 -43.44
N ILE A 305 -30.50 -3.48 -43.68
CA ILE A 305 -31.20 -3.06 -44.91
C ILE A 305 -30.35 -3.32 -46.17
N LEU A 306 -29.06 -3.02 -46.12
CA LEU A 306 -28.14 -3.25 -47.23
C LEU A 306 -28.00 -4.76 -47.55
N THR A 307 -27.99 -5.62 -46.54
CA THR A 307 -27.95 -7.07 -46.76
C THR A 307 -29.22 -7.59 -47.41
N GLN A 308 -30.38 -7.13 -46.95
CA GLN A 308 -31.66 -7.47 -47.58
C GLN A 308 -31.72 -6.96 -49.03
N ALA A 309 -31.34 -5.70 -49.29
CA ALA A 309 -31.29 -5.14 -50.60
C ALA A 309 -30.32 -5.86 -51.55
N SER A 310 -29.10 -6.21 -51.04
CA SER A 310 -28.12 -6.94 -51.81
C SER A 310 -28.62 -8.36 -52.17
N ALA A 311 -29.28 -9.05 -51.21
CA ALA A 311 -29.89 -10.35 -51.45
C ALA A 311 -30.99 -10.27 -52.56
N ALA A 312 -31.84 -9.27 -52.52
CA ALA A 312 -32.85 -9.02 -53.53
C ALA A 312 -32.20 -8.72 -54.92
N MET A 313 -31.11 -7.94 -54.94
CA MET A 313 -30.36 -7.65 -56.18
C MET A 313 -29.68 -8.91 -56.77
N VAL A 314 -29.14 -9.82 -55.91
CA VAL A 314 -28.62 -11.10 -56.39
C VAL A 314 -29.73 -11.95 -57.01
N ALA A 315 -30.90 -12.03 -56.36
CA ALA A 315 -32.04 -12.75 -56.91
C ALA A 315 -32.50 -12.14 -58.26
N GLN A 316 -32.58 -10.80 -58.36
CA GLN A 316 -32.92 -10.12 -59.60
C GLN A 316 -31.86 -10.34 -60.73
N ALA A 317 -30.59 -10.29 -60.38
CA ALA A 317 -29.51 -10.52 -61.34
C ALA A 317 -29.49 -11.99 -61.88
N ASN A 318 -29.89 -12.96 -61.05
CA ASN A 318 -30.07 -14.34 -61.49
C ASN A 318 -31.29 -14.50 -62.41
N SER A 319 -32.41 -13.85 -62.11
CA SER A 319 -33.61 -13.94 -62.95
C SER A 319 -33.41 -13.33 -64.36
N THR A 320 -32.55 -12.33 -64.49
CA THR A 320 -32.18 -11.80 -65.82
C THR A 320 -31.44 -12.81 -66.69
N ASN A 321 -30.67 -13.73 -66.10
CA ASN A 321 -30.04 -14.82 -66.82
C ASN A 321 -31.04 -15.87 -67.28
N ASP A 322 -32.05 -16.21 -66.46
CA ASP A 322 -33.09 -17.15 -66.83
C ASP A 322 -33.93 -16.64 -67.98
N VAL A 323 -34.25 -15.33 -68.00
CA VAL A 323 -34.95 -14.67 -69.13
C VAL A 323 -34.10 -14.73 -70.42
N ALA A 324 -32.76 -14.47 -70.30
CA ALA A 324 -31.86 -14.56 -71.43
C ALA A 324 -31.76 -16.00 -72.01
N LEU A 325 -31.75 -17.01 -71.12
CA LEU A 325 -31.81 -18.42 -71.51
C LEU A 325 -33.13 -18.79 -72.17
N MET A 326 -34.25 -18.22 -71.71
CA MET A 326 -35.57 -18.45 -72.27
C MET A 326 -35.74 -17.85 -73.68
N LEU A 327 -35.05 -16.74 -73.95
CA LEU A 327 -35.03 -16.09 -75.24
C LEU A 327 -34.14 -16.79 -76.32
N LEU A 328 -33.23 -17.63 -75.86
CA LEU A 328 -32.32 -18.41 -76.69
C LEU A 328 -32.85 -19.83 -77.03
N ARG A 329 -34.00 -20.16 -76.48
CA ARG A 329 -34.68 -21.43 -76.65
C ARG A 329 -35.85 -21.29 -77.61
#